data_1b4ae4ab9baabb3ed712dac2f21cd260
#
_entry.id   1b4ae4ab9baabb3ed712dac2f21cd260
#
_cell.length_a   1.000
_cell.length_b   1.000
_cell.length_c   1.000
_cell.angle_alpha   90.00
_cell.angle_beta   90.00
_cell.angle_gamma   90.00
#
_symmetry.space_group_name_H-M   'P 1'
#
loop_
_entity.id
_entity.type
_entity.pdbx_description
1 polymer ?
#
loop_
_entity_poly.entity_id
_entity_poly.type
_entity_poly.pdbx_seq_one_letter_code
_entity_poly.pdbx_strand_id
1 'polypeptide(L)'
;MSSGEFIEICKEEVRKHNEQHMDKKEDFVVFVVWQCKTLQNHKAILSASNKGVMLYECTYNGDKKELYIDAYKKFENRCIKLGE
;
A
#
# COMPACT_ATOMS: atom_id res chain seq x y z
N MET A 1 5.28 -15.33 -10.50
CA MET A 1 4.47 -14.10 -10.46
C MET A 1 5.25 -12.95 -11.06
N SER A 2 4.65 -12.25 -12.00
CA SER A 2 5.27 -11.07 -12.58
C SER A 2 5.02 -9.84 -11.69
N SER A 3 5.79 -8.78 -11.91
CA SER A 3 5.57 -7.52 -11.19
C SER A 3 4.18 -6.96 -11.45
N GLY A 4 3.68 -7.09 -12.69
CA GLY A 4 2.34 -6.63 -13.05
C GLY A 4 1.24 -7.39 -12.31
N GLU A 5 1.36 -8.71 -12.25
CA GLU A 5 0.41 -9.55 -11.51
C GLU A 5 0.40 -9.21 -10.02
N PHE A 6 1.59 -9.06 -9.44
CA PHE A 6 1.74 -8.69 -8.03
C PHE A 6 1.05 -7.36 -7.73
N ILE A 7 1.28 -6.34 -8.55
CA ILE A 7 0.70 -5.02 -8.35
C ILE A 7 -0.83 -5.05 -8.47
N GLU A 8 -1.36 -5.80 -9.44
CA GLU A 8 -2.83 -5.90 -9.59
C GLU A 8 -3.47 -6.54 -8.37
N ILE A 9 -2.84 -7.60 -7.83
CA ILE A 9 -3.33 -8.25 -6.61
C ILE A 9 -3.29 -7.27 -5.44
N CYS A 10 -2.18 -6.55 -5.28
CA CYS A 10 -2.04 -5.58 -4.19
C CYS A 10 -3.07 -4.46 -4.29
N LYS A 11 -3.28 -3.92 -5.48
CA LYS A 11 -4.28 -2.85 -5.68
C LYS A 11 -5.67 -3.32 -5.29
N GLU A 12 -6.03 -4.53 -5.66
CA GLU A 12 -7.36 -5.08 -5.33
C GLU A 12 -7.54 -5.26 -3.83
N GLU A 13 -6.53 -5.78 -3.15
CA GLU A 13 -6.59 -5.98 -1.70
C GLU A 13 -6.61 -4.65 -0.95
N VAL A 14 -5.83 -3.67 -1.40
CA VAL A 14 -5.83 -2.33 -0.84
C VAL A 14 -7.19 -1.66 -1.04
N ARG A 15 -7.76 -1.80 -2.25
CA ARG A 15 -9.08 -1.26 -2.56
C ARG A 15 -10.14 -1.79 -1.60
N LYS A 16 -10.18 -3.10 -1.40
CA LYS A 16 -11.14 -3.74 -0.50
C LYS A 16 -10.99 -3.25 0.93
N HIS A 17 -9.78 -3.22 1.43
CA HIS A 17 -9.52 -2.81 2.82
C HIS A 17 -9.87 -1.34 3.02
N ASN A 18 -9.43 -0.48 2.11
CA ASN A 18 -9.70 0.95 2.19
C ASN A 18 -11.20 1.23 2.17
N GLU A 19 -11.94 0.55 1.29
CA GLU A 19 -13.39 0.70 1.17
C GLU A 19 -14.11 0.30 2.45
N GLN A 20 -13.63 -0.74 3.13
CA GLN A 20 -14.21 -1.20 4.39
C GLN A 20 -13.97 -0.23 5.55
N HIS A 21 -12.91 0.57 5.47
CA HIS A 21 -12.49 1.44 6.58
C HIS A 21 -12.75 2.91 6.33
N MET A 22 -13.43 3.25 5.26
CA MET A 22 -13.81 4.65 4.98
C MET A 22 -15.03 5.02 5.83
N ASP A 23 -14.94 6.17 6.50
CA ASP A 23 -16.05 6.69 7.27
C ASP A 23 -17.20 7.11 6.36
N LYS A 24 -16.85 7.70 5.22
CA LYS A 24 -17.82 8.19 4.24
C LYS A 24 -17.45 7.60 2.88
N LYS A 25 -18.41 6.94 2.25
CA LYS A 25 -18.21 6.35 0.93
C LYS A 25 -17.96 7.44 -0.10
N GLU A 26 -16.83 7.31 -0.83
CA GLU A 26 -16.46 8.21 -1.92
C GLU A 26 -15.60 7.44 -2.91
N ASP A 27 -15.52 7.93 -4.13
CA ASP A 27 -14.66 7.34 -5.14
C ASP A 27 -13.20 7.65 -4.81
N PHE A 28 -12.33 6.69 -5.11
CA PHE A 28 -10.91 6.87 -4.90
C PHE A 28 -10.12 6.04 -5.91
N VAL A 29 -8.86 6.42 -6.08
CA VAL A 29 -7.91 5.71 -6.93
C VAL A 29 -6.79 5.16 -6.06
N VAL A 30 -6.49 3.88 -6.21
CA VAL A 30 -5.35 3.25 -5.56
C VAL A 30 -4.12 3.45 -6.44
N PHE A 31 -3.00 3.84 -5.84
CA PHE A 31 -1.77 4.07 -6.58
C PHE A 31 -0.56 3.47 -5.86
N VAL A 32 0.47 3.18 -6.65
CA VAL A 32 1.73 2.64 -6.13
C VAL A 32 2.67 3.80 -5.81
N VAL A 33 3.16 3.81 -4.57
CA VAL A 33 4.16 4.79 -4.13
C VAL A 33 5.55 4.31 -4.48
N TRP A 34 5.79 3.00 -4.32
CA TRP A 34 7.10 2.41 -4.53
C TRP A 34 6.94 0.91 -4.72
N GLN A 35 7.81 0.31 -5.52
CA GLN A 35 7.82 -1.14 -5.68
C GLN A 35 9.21 -1.65 -5.99
N CYS A 36 9.48 -2.91 -5.61
CA CYS A 36 10.75 -3.56 -5.84
C CYS A 36 10.53 -5.06 -6.02
N LYS A 37 11.32 -5.65 -6.89
CA LYS A 37 11.37 -7.10 -7.05
C LYS A 37 12.78 -7.56 -6.80
N THR A 38 12.94 -8.58 -5.96
CA THR A 38 14.22 -9.19 -5.69
C THR A 38 14.06 -10.70 -5.80
N LEU A 39 14.66 -11.30 -6.85
CA LEU A 39 14.50 -12.71 -7.19
C LEU A 39 13.00 -13.03 -7.35
N GLN A 40 12.46 -13.97 -6.59
CA GLN A 40 11.05 -14.36 -6.65
C GLN A 40 10.18 -13.56 -5.68
N ASN A 41 10.75 -12.62 -4.95
CA ASN A 41 10.05 -11.84 -3.94
C ASN A 41 9.69 -10.45 -4.45
N HIS A 42 8.57 -9.92 -3.97
CA HIS A 42 8.11 -8.58 -4.35
C HIS A 42 7.75 -7.78 -3.13
N LYS A 43 7.93 -6.47 -3.22
CA LYS A 43 7.47 -5.54 -2.19
C LYS A 43 6.95 -4.28 -2.84
N ALA A 44 5.89 -3.73 -2.29
CA ALA A 44 5.33 -2.48 -2.77
C ALA A 44 4.70 -1.69 -1.63
N ILE A 45 4.72 -0.37 -1.78
CA ILE A 45 4.01 0.54 -0.90
C ILE A 45 2.93 1.21 -1.76
N LEU A 46 1.69 1.14 -1.27
CA LEU A 46 0.54 1.68 -1.98
C LEU A 46 -0.24 2.62 -1.07
N SER A 47 -1.03 3.47 -1.68
CA SER A 47 -1.96 4.34 -0.97
C SER A 47 -3.15 4.59 -1.87
N ALA A 48 -4.01 5.52 -1.48
CA ALA A 48 -5.16 5.89 -2.28
C ALA A 48 -5.44 7.37 -2.15
N SER A 49 -6.31 7.88 -3.01
CA SER A 49 -6.54 9.32 -3.13
C SER A 49 -7.50 9.91 -2.11
N ASN A 50 -8.21 9.08 -1.35
CA ASN A 50 -9.21 9.56 -0.41
C ASN A 50 -8.57 10.11 0.88
N LYS A 51 -9.28 11.04 1.51
CA LYS A 51 -8.84 11.65 2.76
C LYS A 51 -8.82 10.62 3.89
N GLY A 52 -7.76 10.65 4.69
CA GLY A 52 -7.62 9.75 5.84
C GLY A 52 -7.21 8.34 5.49
N VAL A 53 -6.78 8.12 4.25
CA VAL A 53 -6.34 6.79 3.81
C VAL A 53 -5.10 6.34 4.56
N MET A 54 -5.02 5.03 4.78
CA MET A 54 -3.84 4.39 5.36
C MET A 54 -2.74 4.25 4.32
N LEU A 55 -1.51 3.99 4.78
CA LEU A 55 -0.41 3.57 3.92
C LEU A 55 -0.36 2.07 3.97
N TYR A 56 -0.20 1.43 2.82
CA TYR A 56 -0.21 -0.03 2.72
C TYR A 56 1.15 -0.54 2.25
N GLU A 57 1.65 -1.54 2.96
CA GLU A 57 2.87 -2.24 2.57
C GLU A 57 2.51 -3.68 2.21
N CYS A 58 2.80 -4.05 0.96
CA CYS A 58 2.52 -5.40 0.45
C CYS A 58 3.84 -6.14 0.28
N THR A 59 3.93 -7.34 0.82
CA THR A 59 5.13 -8.15 0.74
C THR A 59 4.77 -9.56 0.27
N TYR A 60 5.37 -9.98 -0.85
CA TYR A 60 5.16 -11.32 -1.38
C TYR A 60 6.42 -12.16 -1.21
N ASN A 61 6.27 -13.30 -0.54
CA ASN A 61 7.31 -14.30 -0.43
C ASN A 61 7.07 -15.37 -1.50
N GLY A 62 7.91 -15.35 -2.55
CA GLY A 62 7.75 -16.24 -3.68
C GLY A 62 8.03 -17.72 -3.37
N ASP A 63 8.85 -18.00 -2.37
CA ASP A 63 9.14 -19.37 -1.96
C ASP A 63 7.93 -20.03 -1.31
N LYS A 64 7.22 -19.28 -0.48
CA LYS A 64 6.05 -19.78 0.24
C LYS A 64 4.74 -19.45 -0.47
N LYS A 65 4.79 -18.63 -1.50
CA LYS A 65 3.61 -18.13 -2.23
C LYS A 65 2.61 -17.46 -1.29
N GLU A 66 3.13 -16.62 -0.41
CA GLU A 66 2.33 -15.91 0.59
C GLU A 66 2.44 -14.40 0.38
N LEU A 67 1.31 -13.72 0.50
CA LEU A 67 1.22 -12.27 0.39
C LEU A 67 0.81 -11.71 1.75
N TYR A 68 1.57 -10.73 2.24
CA TYR A 68 1.27 -10.02 3.47
C TYR A 68 0.93 -8.58 3.14
N ILE A 69 -0.11 -8.05 3.77
CA ILE A 69 -0.52 -6.67 3.59
C ILE A 69 -0.62 -6.01 4.96
N ASP A 70 0.22 -5.01 5.17
CA ASP A 70 0.26 -4.25 6.41
C ASP A 70 -0.35 -2.88 6.16
N ALA A 71 -1.25 -2.45 7.05
CA ALA A 71 -1.91 -1.15 6.95
C ALA A 71 -1.44 -0.26 8.08
N TYR A 72 -0.96 0.94 7.74
CA TYR A 72 -0.40 1.88 8.71
C TYR A 72 -1.20 3.17 8.75
N LYS A 73 -1.59 3.60 9.92
CA LYS A 73 -2.21 4.90 10.12
C LYS A 73 -1.14 5.92 10.46
N LYS A 74 -1.31 7.13 9.92
CA LYS A 74 -0.48 8.27 10.28
C LYS A 74 -0.78 8.64 11.73
N PHE A 75 0.21 8.56 12.59
CA PHE A 75 0.05 8.86 14.00
C PHE A 75 0.18 10.35 14.28
N GLU A 76 1.19 11.00 13.71
CA GLU A 76 1.37 12.43 13.85
C GLU A 76 2.13 13.01 12.66
N ASN A 77 2.05 14.31 12.52
CA ASN A 77 2.81 15.06 11.53
C ASN A 77 3.50 16.21 12.25
N ARG A 78 4.83 16.20 12.29
CA ARG A 78 5.64 17.21 12.95
C ARG A 78 6.55 17.88 11.95
N CYS A 79 6.57 19.20 11.99
CA CYS A 79 7.50 19.96 11.17
C CYS A 79 8.69 20.37 12.04
N ILE A 80 9.87 19.97 11.65
CA ILE A 80 11.11 20.37 12.32
C ILE A 80 11.88 21.24 11.34
N LYS A 81 12.05 22.52 11.69
CA LYS A 81 12.79 23.43 10.84
C LYS A 81 14.27 23.28 11.11
N LEU A 82 15.04 23.09 10.04
CA LEU A 82 16.50 22.98 10.13
C LEU A 82 17.09 24.36 9.90
N GLY A 83 17.96 24.78 10.81
CA GLY A 83 18.55 26.12 10.76
C GLY A 83 19.80 26.20 9.87
N GLU A 84 19.60 25.98 8.58
CA GLU A 84 20.74 26.07 7.63
C GLU A 84 20.74 27.36 6.86
#